data_1244ae109855e51b718ef2e9dfc65171
#
_entry.id   1244ae109855e51b718ef2e9dfc65171
#
_cell.length_a   1.000
_cell.length_b   1.000
_cell.length_c   1.000
_cell.angle_alpha   90.00
_cell.angle_beta   90.00
_cell.angle_gamma   90.00
#
_symmetry.space_group_name_H-M   'P 1'
#
loop_
_entity.id
_entity.type
_entity.pdbx_description
1 polymer ?
#
loop_
_entity_poly.entity_id
_entity_poly.type
_entity_poly.pdbx_seq_one_letter_code
_entity_poly.pdbx_strand_id
1 'polypeptide(L)' 'MTREEMELFEEECWTDENDSKIWDYWDKNIDVIESYKENGVHPDITYEEFRDSALHFIAIGRLMERELMSKK' A
#
# COMPACT_ATOMS: atom_id res chain seq x y z
N MET A 1 2.75 -17.12 -8.16
CA MET A 1 3.77 -16.24 -7.56
C MET A 1 3.99 -16.62 -6.12
N THR A 2 5.24 -16.79 -5.71
CA THR A 2 5.58 -17.11 -4.32
C THR A 2 5.54 -15.86 -3.45
N ARG A 3 5.55 -16.04 -2.13
CA ARG A 3 5.61 -14.93 -1.17
C ARG A 3 6.88 -14.10 -1.37
N GLU A 4 8.01 -14.76 -1.59
CA GLU A 4 9.30 -14.08 -1.82
C GLU A 4 9.27 -13.23 -3.08
N GLU A 5 8.69 -13.74 -4.16
CA GLU A 5 8.53 -13.00 -5.40
C GLU A 5 7.62 -11.78 -5.21
N MET A 6 6.56 -11.95 -4.43
CA MET A 6 5.65 -10.84 -4.13
C MET A 6 6.34 -9.74 -3.32
N GLU A 7 7.14 -10.12 -2.31
CA GLU A 7 7.91 -9.18 -1.51
C GLU A 7 8.90 -8.38 -2.36
N LEU A 8 9.61 -9.05 -3.27
CA LEU A 8 10.52 -8.39 -4.21
C LEU A 8 9.80 -7.44 -5.14
N PHE A 9 8.62 -7.83 -5.60
CA PHE A 9 7.80 -6.98 -6.47
C PHE A 9 7.29 -5.74 -5.71
N GLU A 10 6.91 -5.88 -4.45
CA GLU A 10 6.53 -4.76 -3.60
C GLU A 10 7.70 -3.79 -3.41
N GLU A 11 8.92 -4.28 -3.22
CA GLU A 11 10.11 -3.44 -3.13
C GLU A 11 10.34 -2.66 -4.43
N GLU A 12 10.14 -3.29 -5.58
CA GLU A 12 10.23 -2.63 -6.89
C GLU A 12 9.18 -1.52 -7.04
N CYS A 13 8.01 -1.69 -6.43
CA CYS A 13 6.96 -0.69 -6.43
C CYS A 13 7.24 0.48 -5.48
N TRP A 14 8.19 0.33 -4.57
CA TRP A 14 8.55 1.37 -3.63
C TRP A 14 9.53 2.36 -4.27
N THR A 15 8.99 3.28 -5.03
CA THR A 15 9.72 4.37 -5.66
C THR A 15 9.49 5.67 -4.89
N ASP A 16 10.33 6.67 -5.10
CA ASP A 16 10.17 7.99 -4.48
C ASP A 16 8.81 8.60 -4.82
N GLU A 17 8.35 8.41 -6.06
CA GLU A 17 7.05 8.89 -6.52
C GLU A 17 5.91 8.23 -5.74
N ASN A 18 5.94 6.91 -5.62
CA ASN A 18 4.91 6.17 -4.89
C ASN A 18 4.94 6.48 -3.39
N ASP A 19 6.12 6.60 -2.81
CA ASP A 19 6.28 6.95 -1.40
C ASP A 19 5.68 8.33 -1.12
N SER A 20 5.93 9.31 -1.99
CA SER A 20 5.37 10.65 -1.88
C SER A 20 3.84 10.63 -1.95
N LYS A 21 3.26 9.85 -2.86
CA LYS A 21 1.81 9.70 -2.99
C LYS A 21 1.19 9.04 -1.75
N ILE A 22 1.84 8.03 -1.21
CA ILE A 22 1.39 7.34 0.00
C ILE A 22 1.41 8.30 1.18
N TRP A 23 2.48 9.08 1.33
CA TRP A 23 2.61 10.08 2.38
C TRP A 23 1.51 11.14 2.29
N ASP A 24 1.25 11.66 1.08
CA ASP A 24 0.17 12.62 0.86
C ASP A 24 -1.19 12.04 1.22
N TYR A 25 -1.42 10.79 0.87
CA TYR A 25 -2.68 10.10 1.18
C TYR A 25 -2.86 9.92 2.68
N TRP A 26 -1.79 9.53 3.38
CA TRP A 26 -1.77 9.43 4.84
C TRP A 26 -2.13 10.78 5.48
N ASP A 27 -1.46 11.83 5.04
CA ASP A 27 -1.62 13.18 5.59
C ASP A 27 -3.03 13.72 5.37
N LYS A 28 -3.60 13.49 4.20
CA LYS A 28 -4.98 13.92 3.88
C LYS A 28 -6.03 13.16 4.68
N ASN A 29 -5.75 11.95 5.11
CA ASN A 29 -6.71 11.10 5.80
C ASN A 29 -6.35 10.89 7.28
N ILE A 30 -5.50 11.74 7.83
CA ILE A 30 -5.03 11.60 9.21
C ILE A 30 -6.20 11.62 10.22
N ASP A 31 -7.21 12.44 9.98
CA ASP A 31 -8.39 12.53 10.84
C ASP A 31 -9.16 11.21 10.90
N VAL A 32 -9.30 10.55 9.76
CA VAL A 32 -9.96 9.24 9.65
C VAL A 32 -9.13 8.18 10.38
N ILE A 33 -7.82 8.21 10.19
CA ILE A 33 -6.89 7.28 10.81
C ILE A 33 -6.92 7.43 12.33
N GLU A 34 -6.90 8.67 12.82
CA GLU A 34 -7.01 8.95 14.25
C GLU A 34 -8.34 8.48 14.83
N SER A 35 -9.43 8.65 14.07
CA SER A 35 -10.75 8.16 14.46
C SER A 35 -10.74 6.63 14.61
N TYR A 36 -10.10 5.90 13.70
CA TYR A 36 -9.97 4.45 13.80
C TYR A 36 -9.17 4.04 15.05
N LYS A 37 -8.12 4.79 15.38
CA LYS A 37 -7.34 4.54 16.60
C LYS A 37 -8.17 4.74 17.85
N GLU A 38 -8.93 5.83 17.92
CA GLU A 38 -9.81 6.15 19.06
C GLU A 38 -10.90 5.11 19.26
N ASN A 39 -11.44 4.58 18.17
CA ASN A 39 -12.50 3.57 18.22
C ASN A 39 -11.97 2.14 18.39
N GLY A 40 -10.66 1.97 18.51
CA GLY A 40 -10.04 0.67 18.72
C GLY A 40 -10.06 -0.26 17.50
N VAL A 41 -10.41 0.25 16.34
CA VAL A 41 -10.43 -0.55 15.09
C VAL A 41 -9.02 -0.90 14.65
N HIS A 42 -8.09 0.06 14.78
CA HIS A 42 -6.68 -0.15 14.46
C HIS A 42 -5.83 0.76 15.34
N PRO A 43 -5.75 0.46 16.68
CA PRO A 43 -5.20 1.41 17.64
C PRO A 43 -3.71 1.70 17.48
N ASP A 44 -2.95 0.78 16.92
CA ASP A 44 -1.49 0.86 16.81
C ASP A 44 -0.99 1.09 15.38
N ILE A 45 -1.85 1.55 14.47
CA ILE A 45 -1.42 1.76 13.08
C ILE A 45 -0.34 2.86 13.02
N THR A 46 0.78 2.53 12.38
CA THR A 46 1.87 3.46 12.13
C THR A 46 1.92 3.79 10.64
N TYR A 47 2.64 4.85 10.29
CA TYR A 47 2.88 5.19 8.89
C TYR A 47 3.54 4.03 8.13
N GLU A 48 4.50 3.36 8.77
CA GLU A 48 5.19 2.22 8.15
C GLU A 48 4.23 1.09 7.78
N GLU A 49 3.32 0.74 8.69
CA GLU A 49 2.30 -0.28 8.43
C GLU A 49 1.36 0.15 7.30
N PHE A 50 0.94 1.40 7.32
CA PHE A 50 0.10 1.97 6.28
C PHE A 50 0.81 1.93 4.92
N ARG A 51 2.08 2.35 4.88
CA ARG A 51 2.90 2.31 3.67
C ARG A 51 3.03 0.89 3.13
N ASP A 52 3.34 -0.07 3.97
CA ASP A 52 3.51 -1.47 3.56
C ASP A 52 2.21 -2.02 2.98
N SER A 53 1.07 -1.72 3.59
CA SER A 53 -0.25 -2.11 3.08
C SER A 53 -0.54 -1.46 1.74
N ALA A 54 -0.24 -0.17 1.60
CA ALA A 54 -0.45 0.57 0.35
C ALA A 54 0.42 0.00 -0.77
N LEU A 55 1.68 -0.30 -0.50
CA LEU A 55 2.59 -0.92 -1.47
C LEU A 55 2.09 -2.29 -1.90
N HIS A 56 1.56 -3.08 -0.97
CA HIS A 56 0.97 -4.37 -1.27
C HIS A 56 -0.19 -4.23 -2.26
N PHE A 57 -1.10 -3.28 -2.04
CA PHE A 57 -2.21 -3.03 -2.94
C PHE A 57 -1.77 -2.48 -4.30
N ILE A 58 -0.75 -1.64 -4.33
CA ILE A 58 -0.16 -1.16 -5.59
C ILE A 58 0.39 -2.33 -6.39
N ALA A 59 1.13 -3.23 -5.74
CA ALA A 59 1.69 -4.41 -6.38
C ALA A 59 0.61 -5.33 -6.94
N ILE A 60 -0.44 -5.59 -6.17
CA ILE A 60 -1.59 -6.39 -6.62
C ILE A 60 -2.24 -5.74 -7.84
N GLY A 61 -2.47 -4.43 -7.81
CA GLY A 61 -3.06 -3.69 -8.92
C GLY A 61 -2.25 -3.81 -10.20
N ARG A 62 -0.93 -3.72 -10.12
CA ARG A 62 -0.04 -3.88 -11.27
C ARG A 62 -0.05 -5.28 -11.83
N LEU A 63 -0.09 -6.29 -10.97
CA LEU A 63 -0.18 -7.69 -11.39
C LEU A 63 -1.49 -7.97 -12.09
N MET A 64 -2.59 -7.42 -11.59
CA MET A 64 -3.91 -7.55 -12.23
C MET A 64 -3.91 -6.92 -13.61
N GLU A 65 -3.30 -5.74 -13.77
CA GLU A 65 -3.16 -5.09 -15.07
C GLU A 65 -2.39 -5.96 -16.06
N ARG A 66 -1.28 -6.56 -15.61
CA ARG A 66 -0.49 -7.47 -16.44
C ARG A 66 -1.30 -8.66 -16.91
N GLU A 67 -2.10 -9.26 -16.04
CA GLU A 67 -2.96 -10.39 -16.41
C GLU A 67 -4.01 -9.97 -17.43
N LEU A 68 -4.65 -8.83 -17.24
CA LEU A 68 -5.64 -8.32 -18.18
C LEU A 68 -5.02 -8.03 -19.55
N MET A 69 -3.83 -7.46 -19.57
CA MET A 69 -3.13 -7.17 -20.83
C MET A 69 -2.65 -8.44 -21.53
N SER A 70 -2.25 -9.46 -20.78
CA SER A 70 -1.75 -10.71 -21.36
C SER A 70 -2.87 -11.57 -21.98
N LYS A 71 -4.12 -11.33 -21.62
CA LYS A 71 -5.30 -12.03 -22.18
C LYS A 71 -5.82 -11.41 -23.49
N LYS A 72 -5.26 -10.32 -23.88
CA LYS A 72 -5.56 -9.69 -25.15
C LYS A 72 -4.59 -10.23 -26.22
#